data_aca44b81921b49916b18fa916fd3dc8d
#
_entry.id   aca44b81921b49916b18fa916fd3dc8d
#
_cell.length_a   1.000
_cell.length_b   1.000
_cell.length_c   1.000
_cell.angle_alpha   90.00
_cell.angle_beta   90.00
_cell.angle_gamma   90.00
#
_symmetry.space_group_name_H-M   'P 1'
#
loop_
_entity.id
_entity.type
_entity.pdbx_description
1 polymer ?
#
loop_
_entity_poly.entity_id
_entity_poly.type
_entity_poly.pdbx_seq_one_letter_code
_entity_poly.pdbx_strand_id
1 'polypeptide(L)'
;IYLEGDIMKKTLKVFSVMLFAFIIFSIGKSVSANSINKISMDVYVDSNGDAQVTEVWNCSASQGTEVYHPYYNLGNSKITNLTVSEGDSSYETLSSWNTSGSLSSKAYKCGINTVSNGVELCWGISSYGSHTYTVKYNISKFVSELTDSQMIYWTLIPYDFSNSIGNVYIKIHTDFDISDSVGVWGYGNYGGTAYVYDGYIEMQSDGRLATDEYMTILVQFPSGTFNTTNKINHDFNYYLNMSEEGATHYTSSSSTYSTSSTLLSAASSIFCIIFPILIIAIASKVSTLKTNLAGAKLPKDIPYFRDIPCDKDLFRAYYI
;
A
#
# COMPACT_ATOMS: atom_id res chain seq x y z
N ILE A 1 42.13 39.40 22.40
CA ILE A 1 42.56 38.12 21.78
C ILE A 1 42.14 36.89 22.63
N TYR A 2 42.17 36.95 23.96
CA TYR A 2 41.75 35.78 24.81
C TYR A 2 40.24 35.53 24.85
N LEU A 3 39.37 36.56 24.71
CA LEU A 3 37.89 36.43 24.74
C LEU A 3 37.31 35.81 23.44
N GLU A 4 37.95 36.06 22.29
CA GLU A 4 37.44 35.53 20.99
C GLU A 4 37.66 34.00 20.88
N GLY A 5 38.77 33.48 21.41
CA GLY A 5 39.05 32.05 21.41
C GLY A 5 38.04 31.24 22.23
N ASP A 6 37.52 31.79 23.32
CA ASP A 6 36.57 31.13 24.21
C ASP A 6 35.13 31.12 23.66
N ILE A 7 34.75 32.21 22.99
CA ILE A 7 33.45 32.30 22.29
C ILE A 7 33.44 31.34 21.10
N MET A 8 34.50 31.26 20.32
CA MET A 8 34.62 30.36 19.18
C MET A 8 34.58 28.89 19.60
N LYS A 9 35.23 28.54 20.73
CA LYS A 9 35.19 27.19 21.29
C LYS A 9 33.78 26.83 21.80
N LYS A 10 33.04 27.76 22.40
CA LYS A 10 31.67 27.56 22.87
C LYS A 10 30.68 27.40 21.68
N THR A 11 30.82 28.20 20.66
CA THR A 11 30.00 28.07 19.43
C THR A 11 30.28 26.77 18.71
N LEU A 12 31.54 26.35 18.61
CA LEU A 12 31.90 25.06 17.99
C LEU A 12 31.34 23.87 18.77
N LYS A 13 31.34 23.92 20.11
CA LYS A 13 30.72 22.88 20.95
C LYS A 13 29.17 22.83 20.76
N VAL A 14 28.52 23.97 20.75
CA VAL A 14 27.05 24.02 20.50
C VAL A 14 26.72 23.51 19.11
N PHE A 15 27.50 23.84 18.10
CA PHE A 15 27.34 23.35 16.74
C PHE A 15 27.58 21.82 16.65
N SER A 16 28.60 21.30 17.34
CA SER A 16 28.89 19.86 17.40
C SER A 16 27.74 19.10 18.07
N VAL A 17 27.16 19.64 19.15
CA VAL A 17 26.01 19.02 19.86
C VAL A 17 24.76 19.09 18.99
N MET A 18 24.49 20.19 18.28
CA MET A 18 23.38 20.28 17.33
C MET A 18 23.55 19.33 16.15
N LEU A 19 24.75 19.19 15.59
CA LEU A 19 25.04 18.26 14.51
C LEU A 19 24.84 16.80 14.97
N PHE A 20 25.30 16.49 16.18
CA PHE A 20 25.12 15.15 16.76
C PHE A 20 23.65 14.85 17.06
N ALA A 21 22.90 15.80 17.58
CA ALA A 21 21.45 15.69 17.76
C ALA A 21 20.71 15.52 16.44
N PHE A 22 21.13 16.22 15.38
CA PHE A 22 20.57 16.10 14.04
C PHE A 22 20.87 14.73 13.41
N ILE A 23 22.08 14.20 13.62
CA ILE A 23 22.45 12.84 13.17
C ILE A 23 21.61 11.79 13.89
N ILE A 24 21.41 11.91 15.21
CA ILE A 24 20.55 11.00 15.98
C ILE A 24 19.09 11.07 15.53
N PHE A 25 18.58 12.26 15.19
CA PHE A 25 17.22 12.44 14.67
C PHE A 25 17.05 11.88 13.24
N SER A 26 18.14 11.84 12.46
CA SER A 26 18.16 11.30 11.09
C SER A 26 18.26 9.76 11.04
N ILE A 27 18.60 9.11 12.15
CA ILE A 27 18.53 7.65 12.33
C ILE A 27 17.10 7.28 12.81
N GLY A 28 16.08 8.00 12.35
CA GLY A 28 14.71 7.56 12.47
C GLY A 28 14.61 6.20 11.79
N LYS A 29 14.38 5.13 12.56
CA LYS A 29 13.98 3.85 11.99
C LYS A 29 12.83 4.16 11.04
N SER A 30 13.02 3.88 9.76
CA SER A 30 11.89 3.84 8.84
C SER A 30 10.90 2.85 9.45
N VAL A 31 9.79 3.37 9.97
CA VAL A 31 8.67 2.52 10.37
C VAL A 31 8.24 1.86 9.08
N SER A 32 8.65 0.61 8.89
CA SER A 32 8.20 -0.18 7.76
C SER A 32 6.68 -0.31 7.92
N ALA A 33 5.92 0.27 7.02
CA ALA A 33 4.48 0.04 6.97
C ALA A 33 4.23 -1.41 6.53
N ASN A 34 3.07 -1.97 6.87
CA ASN A 34 2.64 -3.23 6.30
C ASN A 34 2.62 -3.11 4.76
N SER A 35 3.05 -4.16 4.07
CA SER A 35 3.03 -4.22 2.60
C SER A 35 2.62 -5.59 2.13
N ILE A 36 1.89 -5.62 1.01
CA ILE A 36 1.64 -6.82 0.22
C ILE A 36 2.45 -6.66 -1.06
N ASN A 37 3.57 -7.39 -1.16
CA ASN A 37 4.50 -7.22 -2.28
C ASN A 37 4.02 -7.94 -3.53
N LYS A 38 3.41 -9.12 -3.35
CA LYS A 38 2.89 -9.93 -4.45
C LYS A 38 1.82 -10.89 -3.95
N ILE A 39 0.77 -11.07 -4.77
CA ILE A 39 -0.18 -12.19 -4.69
C ILE A 39 -0.09 -12.98 -5.99
N SER A 40 0.18 -14.28 -5.90
CA SER A 40 0.06 -15.21 -7.01
C SER A 40 -1.06 -16.18 -6.70
N MET A 41 -2.04 -16.30 -7.60
CA MET A 41 -3.22 -17.14 -7.42
C MET A 41 -3.27 -18.19 -8.53
N ASP A 42 -3.41 -19.44 -8.16
CA ASP A 42 -3.68 -20.58 -9.03
C ASP A 42 -5.09 -21.09 -8.75
N VAL A 43 -5.96 -21.06 -9.75
CA VAL A 43 -7.36 -21.45 -9.68
C VAL A 43 -7.58 -22.64 -10.59
N TYR A 44 -7.66 -23.83 -10.03
CA TYR A 44 -8.04 -25.03 -10.75
C TYR A 44 -9.57 -25.20 -10.71
N VAL A 45 -10.20 -25.29 -11.87
CA VAL A 45 -11.65 -25.47 -12.02
C VAL A 45 -11.92 -26.90 -12.49
N ASP A 46 -12.64 -27.67 -11.67
CA ASP A 46 -12.98 -29.04 -11.99
C ASP A 46 -14.14 -29.16 -12.99
N SER A 47 -14.43 -30.39 -13.46
CA SER A 47 -15.52 -30.65 -14.40
C SER A 47 -16.92 -30.33 -13.88
N ASN A 48 -17.12 -30.16 -12.57
CA ASN A 48 -18.41 -29.74 -11.98
C ASN A 48 -18.53 -28.22 -11.88
N GLY A 49 -17.49 -27.47 -12.26
CA GLY A 49 -17.44 -26.03 -12.14
C GLY A 49 -17.21 -25.53 -10.72
N ASP A 50 -16.64 -26.36 -9.85
CA ASP A 50 -16.12 -25.97 -8.55
C ASP A 50 -14.63 -25.59 -8.69
N ALA A 51 -14.15 -24.65 -7.87
CA ALA A 51 -12.74 -24.24 -7.94
C ALA A 51 -11.96 -24.63 -6.68
N GLN A 52 -10.70 -25.06 -6.90
CA GLN A 52 -9.68 -25.18 -5.86
C GLN A 52 -8.67 -24.04 -6.08
N VAL A 53 -8.49 -23.22 -5.07
CA VAL A 53 -7.64 -22.04 -5.14
C VAL A 53 -6.41 -22.23 -4.26
N THR A 54 -5.26 -21.91 -4.81
CA THR A 54 -4.00 -21.78 -4.08
C THR A 54 -3.44 -20.39 -4.28
N GLU A 55 -3.25 -19.64 -3.22
CA GLU A 55 -2.63 -18.33 -3.25
C GLU A 55 -1.27 -18.37 -2.57
N VAL A 56 -0.32 -17.64 -3.11
CA VAL A 56 0.98 -17.36 -2.47
C VAL A 56 1.09 -15.85 -2.26
N TRP A 57 1.18 -15.46 -1.00
CA TRP A 57 1.27 -14.07 -0.56
C TRP A 57 2.66 -13.75 -0.06
N ASN A 58 3.36 -12.83 -0.72
CA ASN A 58 4.59 -12.25 -0.22
C ASN A 58 4.26 -10.90 0.42
N CYS A 59 4.39 -10.79 1.73
CA CYS A 59 4.06 -9.58 2.47
C CYS A 59 5.04 -9.31 3.59
N SER A 60 4.96 -8.11 4.15
CA SER A 60 5.70 -7.71 5.35
C SER A 60 4.75 -7.07 6.34
N ALA A 61 4.80 -7.51 7.58
CA ALA A 61 4.00 -7.00 8.67
C ALA A 61 4.87 -6.27 9.70
N SER A 62 4.47 -5.09 10.10
CA SER A 62 5.10 -4.30 11.17
C SER A 62 4.10 -3.96 12.28
N GLN A 63 2.83 -4.19 12.02
CA GLN A 63 1.72 -3.96 12.94
C GLN A 63 0.52 -4.83 12.58
N GLY A 64 -0.51 -4.83 13.42
CA GLY A 64 -1.71 -5.63 13.24
C GLY A 64 -1.57 -7.03 13.83
N THR A 65 -2.61 -7.84 13.71
CA THR A 65 -2.69 -9.17 14.31
C THR A 65 -2.99 -10.25 13.28
N GLU A 66 -3.44 -9.87 12.08
CA GLU A 66 -3.90 -10.79 11.04
C GLU A 66 -3.72 -10.21 9.64
N VAL A 67 -3.75 -11.09 8.66
CA VAL A 67 -3.94 -10.81 7.23
C VAL A 67 -5.27 -11.42 6.83
N TYR A 68 -5.96 -10.85 5.86
CA TYR A 68 -7.22 -11.38 5.37
C TYR A 68 -7.40 -11.14 3.88
N HIS A 69 -8.18 -12.05 3.25
CA HIS A 69 -8.65 -11.92 1.88
C HIS A 69 -10.19 -11.94 1.89
N PRO A 70 -10.86 -10.83 1.56
CA PRO A 70 -12.32 -10.79 1.55
C PRO A 70 -12.89 -11.28 0.22
N TYR A 71 -14.06 -11.91 0.28
CA TYR A 71 -14.90 -12.26 -0.87
C TYR A 71 -16.32 -11.79 -0.61
N TYR A 72 -16.86 -11.01 -1.53
CA TYR A 72 -18.21 -10.43 -1.42
C TYR A 72 -19.15 -10.97 -2.49
N ASN A 73 -20.47 -10.87 -2.25
CA ASN A 73 -21.51 -11.19 -3.22
C ASN A 73 -21.42 -12.61 -3.79
N LEU A 74 -21.18 -13.58 -2.92
CA LEU A 74 -20.95 -14.98 -3.28
C LEU A 74 -22.15 -15.67 -3.99
N GLY A 75 -23.35 -15.06 -3.96
CA GLY A 75 -24.55 -15.65 -4.55
C GLY A 75 -24.83 -17.06 -4.01
N ASN A 76 -24.87 -18.06 -4.90
CA ASN A 76 -25.07 -19.46 -4.55
C ASN A 76 -23.78 -20.20 -4.16
N SER A 77 -22.63 -19.54 -4.27
CA SER A 77 -21.31 -20.12 -4.03
C SER A 77 -20.94 -20.11 -2.56
N LYS A 78 -20.06 -21.02 -2.17
CA LYS A 78 -19.52 -21.09 -0.79
C LYS A 78 -18.03 -21.28 -0.85
N ILE A 79 -17.32 -20.63 0.08
CA ILE A 79 -15.89 -20.83 0.28
C ILE A 79 -15.71 -21.70 1.52
N THR A 80 -14.92 -22.77 1.39
CA THR A 80 -14.72 -23.81 2.41
C THR A 80 -13.28 -24.31 2.41
N ASN A 81 -12.94 -25.14 3.38
CA ASN A 81 -11.66 -25.86 3.45
C ASN A 81 -10.44 -24.93 3.45
N LEU A 82 -10.56 -23.78 4.11
CA LEU A 82 -9.41 -22.88 4.29
C LEU A 82 -8.29 -23.57 5.04
N THR A 83 -7.11 -23.57 4.45
CA THR A 83 -5.86 -23.92 5.09
C THR A 83 -4.80 -22.89 4.77
N VAL A 84 -3.92 -22.61 5.72
CA VAL A 84 -2.81 -21.67 5.56
C VAL A 84 -1.53 -22.33 6.04
N SER A 85 -0.43 -22.06 5.37
CA SER A 85 0.91 -22.46 5.80
C SER A 85 1.93 -21.36 5.54
N GLU A 86 3.00 -21.38 6.29
CA GLU A 86 4.17 -20.51 6.12
C GLU A 86 5.44 -21.38 6.22
N GLY A 87 6.15 -21.56 5.11
CA GLY A 87 7.18 -22.57 5.01
C GLY A 87 6.64 -23.97 5.35
N ASP A 88 7.28 -24.66 6.27
CA ASP A 88 6.86 -26.00 6.75
C ASP A 88 5.81 -25.95 7.86
N SER A 89 5.42 -24.75 8.31
CA SER A 89 4.46 -24.58 9.42
C SER A 89 3.04 -24.51 8.87
N SER A 90 2.21 -25.50 9.20
CA SER A 90 0.78 -25.47 8.93
C SER A 90 0.03 -24.74 10.05
N TYR A 91 -0.96 -23.93 9.68
CA TYR A 91 -1.78 -23.18 10.63
C TYR A 91 -2.96 -24.01 11.13
N GLU A 92 -3.31 -23.86 12.39
CA GLU A 92 -4.52 -24.43 12.98
C GLU A 92 -5.76 -23.77 12.38
N THR A 93 -6.64 -24.55 11.75
CA THR A 93 -7.91 -24.04 11.22
C THR A 93 -8.96 -23.98 12.32
N LEU A 94 -9.46 -22.78 12.60
CA LEU A 94 -10.51 -22.54 13.58
C LEU A 94 -11.91 -22.61 12.95
N SER A 95 -12.89 -23.09 13.70
CA SER A 95 -14.30 -23.12 13.26
C SER A 95 -14.95 -21.73 13.19
N SER A 96 -14.41 -20.74 13.89
CA SER A 96 -14.80 -19.34 13.85
C SER A 96 -13.61 -18.43 14.09
N TRP A 97 -13.57 -17.30 13.41
CA TRP A 97 -12.47 -16.32 13.55
C TRP A 97 -12.83 -15.22 14.54
N ASN A 98 -11.89 -14.92 15.45
CA ASN A 98 -12.04 -13.80 16.39
C ASN A 98 -11.21 -12.58 15.93
N THR A 99 -11.86 -11.64 15.28
CA THR A 99 -11.21 -10.40 14.79
C THR A 99 -10.58 -9.55 15.89
N SER A 100 -11.08 -9.64 17.12
CA SER A 100 -10.58 -8.89 18.28
C SER A 100 -9.43 -9.58 19.03
N GLY A 101 -8.97 -10.75 18.55
CA GLY A 101 -7.88 -11.51 19.17
C GLY A 101 -6.54 -10.78 19.13
N SER A 102 -5.68 -11.03 20.13
CA SER A 102 -4.32 -10.53 20.17
C SER A 102 -3.42 -11.21 19.14
N LEU A 103 -2.25 -10.61 18.82
CA LEU A 103 -1.24 -11.20 17.94
C LEU A 103 -0.91 -12.65 18.37
N SER A 104 -0.60 -12.86 19.65
CA SER A 104 -0.26 -14.18 20.17
C SER A 104 -1.40 -15.18 20.12
N SER A 105 -2.66 -14.76 20.25
CA SER A 105 -3.82 -15.64 20.18
C SER A 105 -4.18 -16.08 18.76
N LYS A 106 -3.80 -15.28 17.75
CA LYS A 106 -4.03 -15.53 16.33
C LYS A 106 -2.84 -16.20 15.63
N ALA A 107 -1.62 -16.06 16.16
CA ALA A 107 -0.40 -16.59 15.56
C ALA A 107 -0.56 -18.08 15.21
N TYR A 108 -0.18 -18.45 13.98
CA TYR A 108 -0.28 -19.81 13.42
C TYR A 108 -1.70 -20.38 13.38
N LYS A 109 -2.72 -19.53 13.28
CA LYS A 109 -4.12 -19.94 13.15
C LYS A 109 -4.74 -19.28 11.93
N CYS A 110 -5.74 -19.93 11.35
CA CYS A 110 -6.56 -19.39 10.26
C CYS A 110 -8.03 -19.74 10.48
N GLY A 111 -8.92 -19.06 9.78
CA GLY A 111 -10.36 -19.30 9.87
C GLY A 111 -11.13 -18.38 8.93
N ILE A 112 -12.39 -18.71 8.72
CA ILE A 112 -13.30 -17.92 7.91
C ILE A 112 -14.13 -17.03 8.82
N ASN A 113 -14.08 -15.72 8.59
CA ASN A 113 -14.95 -14.72 9.21
C ASN A 113 -16.14 -14.48 8.29
N THR A 114 -17.36 -14.68 8.79
CA THR A 114 -18.58 -14.39 8.03
C THR A 114 -18.96 -12.93 8.24
N VAL A 115 -19.12 -12.18 7.14
CA VAL A 115 -19.56 -10.78 7.13
C VAL A 115 -20.93 -10.67 6.46
N SER A 116 -21.57 -9.50 6.52
CA SER A 116 -22.95 -9.30 6.09
C SER A 116 -23.20 -9.64 4.61
N ASN A 117 -22.20 -9.49 3.74
CA ASN A 117 -22.31 -9.69 2.28
C ASN A 117 -21.28 -10.66 1.72
N GLY A 118 -20.64 -11.48 2.58
CA GLY A 118 -19.60 -12.40 2.12
C GLY A 118 -18.82 -13.05 3.25
N VAL A 119 -17.55 -13.33 2.98
CA VAL A 119 -16.62 -13.92 3.94
C VAL A 119 -15.25 -13.27 3.83
N GLU A 120 -14.48 -13.36 4.90
CA GLU A 120 -13.06 -13.03 4.94
C GLU A 120 -12.28 -14.29 5.29
N LEU A 121 -11.31 -14.65 4.45
CA LEU A 121 -10.33 -15.68 4.74
C LEU A 121 -9.24 -15.05 5.59
N CYS A 122 -9.17 -15.41 6.86
CA CYS A 122 -8.30 -14.75 7.84
C CYS A 122 -7.19 -15.68 8.30
N TRP A 123 -6.00 -15.13 8.55
CA TRP A 123 -4.90 -15.84 9.20
C TRP A 123 -4.05 -14.89 10.04
N GLY A 124 -3.56 -15.41 11.16
CA GLY A 124 -2.79 -14.64 12.12
C GLY A 124 -1.36 -14.40 11.66
N ILE A 125 -0.87 -13.20 11.92
CA ILE A 125 0.55 -12.87 11.79
C ILE A 125 1.31 -13.63 12.88
N SER A 126 2.31 -14.44 12.47
CA SER A 126 3.11 -15.26 13.42
C SER A 126 4.10 -14.39 14.20
N SER A 127 4.69 -13.38 13.55
CA SER A 127 5.62 -12.40 14.10
C SER A 127 5.64 -11.18 13.19
N TYR A 128 6.27 -10.08 13.58
CA TYR A 128 6.50 -8.98 12.63
C TYR A 128 7.74 -9.27 11.79
N GLY A 129 7.68 -8.89 10.51
CA GLY A 129 8.72 -9.14 9.52
C GLY A 129 8.16 -9.52 8.16
N SER A 130 9.00 -10.15 7.33
CA SER A 130 8.62 -10.65 6.00
C SER A 130 8.04 -12.06 6.10
N HIS A 131 6.97 -12.29 5.32
CA HIS A 131 6.21 -13.53 5.32
C HIS A 131 5.95 -14.01 3.89
N THR A 132 5.88 -15.33 3.74
CA THR A 132 5.36 -15.98 2.53
C THR A 132 4.30 -16.97 2.96
N TYR A 133 3.04 -16.59 2.82
CA TYR A 133 1.90 -17.45 3.13
C TYR A 133 1.45 -18.22 1.89
N THR A 134 1.13 -19.51 2.08
CA THR A 134 0.36 -20.30 1.11
C THR A 134 -1.04 -20.52 1.68
N VAL A 135 -2.04 -19.99 0.99
CA VAL A 135 -3.46 -20.04 1.37
C VAL A 135 -4.20 -20.93 0.38
N LYS A 136 -4.92 -21.93 0.86
CA LYS A 136 -5.71 -22.85 0.01
C LYS A 136 -7.14 -22.92 0.50
N TYR A 137 -8.08 -22.97 -0.45
CA TYR A 137 -9.51 -23.09 -0.18
C TYR A 137 -10.26 -23.57 -1.40
N ASN A 138 -11.52 -23.94 -1.21
CA ASN A 138 -12.42 -24.35 -2.28
C ASN A 138 -13.54 -23.35 -2.45
N ILE A 139 -13.96 -23.12 -3.70
CA ILE A 139 -15.14 -22.31 -4.06
C ILE A 139 -16.11 -23.25 -4.78
N SER A 140 -17.25 -23.57 -4.15
CA SER A 140 -18.29 -24.34 -4.83
C SER A 140 -19.06 -23.46 -5.80
N LYS A 141 -19.52 -24.04 -6.91
CA LYS A 141 -20.32 -23.34 -7.91
C LYS A 141 -19.62 -22.09 -8.47
N PHE A 142 -18.33 -22.21 -8.73
CA PHE A 142 -17.50 -21.16 -9.29
C PHE A 142 -17.93 -20.82 -10.73
N VAL A 143 -18.36 -21.84 -11.50
CA VAL A 143 -18.95 -21.68 -12.83
C VAL A 143 -20.47 -21.63 -12.72
N SER A 144 -21.10 -20.72 -13.48
CA SER A 144 -22.54 -20.58 -13.61
C SER A 144 -23.02 -21.06 -14.96
N GLU A 145 -24.16 -21.76 -15.01
CA GLU A 145 -24.92 -22.06 -16.22
C GLU A 145 -25.90 -20.93 -16.49
N LEU A 146 -25.78 -20.26 -17.62
CA LEU A 146 -26.68 -19.23 -18.12
C LEU A 146 -27.69 -19.82 -19.11
N THR A 147 -28.58 -18.99 -19.66
CA THR A 147 -29.58 -19.45 -20.65
C THR A 147 -29.01 -19.75 -22.04
N ASP A 148 -27.82 -19.23 -22.33
CA ASP A 148 -27.16 -19.31 -23.65
C ASP A 148 -25.72 -19.85 -23.59
N SER A 149 -25.10 -19.88 -22.42
CA SER A 149 -23.66 -20.17 -22.25
C SER A 149 -23.35 -20.57 -20.81
N GLN A 150 -22.09 -20.78 -20.50
CA GLN A 150 -21.58 -20.91 -19.12
C GLN A 150 -20.61 -19.77 -18.82
N MET A 151 -20.49 -19.41 -17.55
CA MET A 151 -19.77 -18.21 -17.16
C MET A 151 -18.95 -18.42 -15.91
N ILE A 152 -17.72 -17.90 -15.93
CA ILE A 152 -16.97 -17.50 -14.72
C ILE A 152 -17.14 -15.99 -14.57
N TYR A 153 -17.63 -15.52 -13.41
CA TYR A 153 -17.74 -14.09 -13.12
C TYR A 153 -17.38 -13.87 -11.65
N TRP A 154 -16.12 -13.48 -11.41
CA TRP A 154 -15.57 -13.39 -10.07
C TRP A 154 -14.64 -12.18 -9.89
N THR A 155 -14.82 -11.47 -8.79
CA THR A 155 -13.83 -10.52 -8.29
C THR A 155 -12.84 -11.29 -7.44
N LEU A 156 -11.70 -11.67 -8.04
CA LEU A 156 -10.68 -12.48 -7.39
C LEU A 156 -9.78 -11.66 -6.47
N ILE A 157 -9.57 -10.38 -6.80
CA ILE A 157 -8.94 -9.40 -5.91
C ILE A 157 -9.93 -8.26 -5.71
N PRO A 158 -10.60 -8.16 -4.56
CA PRO A 158 -11.53 -7.08 -4.28
C PRO A 158 -10.82 -5.77 -3.96
N TYR A 159 -11.54 -4.66 -4.04
CA TYR A 159 -11.10 -3.39 -3.47
C TYR A 159 -11.13 -3.44 -1.92
N ASP A 160 -10.68 -2.39 -1.26
CA ASP A 160 -10.63 -2.24 0.20
C ASP A 160 -9.61 -3.13 0.92
N PHE A 161 -8.57 -3.58 0.23
CA PHE A 161 -7.39 -4.04 0.94
C PHE A 161 -6.80 -2.88 1.76
N SER A 162 -6.42 -3.16 3.00
CA SER A 162 -5.81 -2.15 3.88
C SER A 162 -4.48 -1.60 3.35
N ASN A 163 -3.86 -2.32 2.41
CA ASN A 163 -2.62 -1.94 1.75
C ASN A 163 -2.72 -2.21 0.25
N SER A 164 -2.09 -1.37 -0.56
CA SER A 164 -1.90 -1.66 -1.97
C SER A 164 -1.05 -2.92 -2.16
N ILE A 165 -1.29 -3.63 -3.27
CA ILE A 165 -0.59 -4.85 -3.64
C ILE A 165 0.45 -4.50 -4.71
N GLY A 166 1.71 -4.91 -4.51
CA GLY A 166 2.80 -4.57 -5.42
C GLY A 166 2.65 -5.18 -6.82
N ASN A 167 2.15 -6.42 -6.89
CA ASN A 167 1.86 -7.11 -8.14
C ASN A 167 0.87 -8.26 -7.90
N VAL A 168 -0.02 -8.52 -8.85
CA VAL A 168 -0.95 -9.65 -8.83
C VAL A 168 -0.79 -10.46 -10.11
N TYR A 169 -0.74 -11.78 -9.95
CA TYR A 169 -0.77 -12.76 -11.02
C TYR A 169 -1.80 -13.84 -10.71
N ILE A 170 -2.73 -14.10 -11.63
CA ILE A 170 -3.80 -15.08 -11.49
C ILE A 170 -3.75 -16.02 -12.70
N LYS A 171 -3.73 -17.32 -12.44
CA LYS A 171 -3.86 -18.38 -13.42
C LYS A 171 -5.16 -19.15 -13.15
N ILE A 172 -6.00 -19.31 -14.17
CA ILE A 172 -7.21 -20.15 -14.12
C ILE A 172 -7.05 -21.27 -15.14
N HIS A 173 -7.13 -22.51 -14.69
CA HIS A 173 -6.94 -23.67 -15.55
C HIS A 173 -7.94 -24.80 -15.21
N THR A 174 -8.07 -25.73 -16.12
CA THR A 174 -9.00 -26.87 -16.07
C THR A 174 -8.28 -28.17 -16.41
N ASP A 175 -8.98 -29.32 -16.38
CA ASP A 175 -8.47 -30.61 -16.87
C ASP A 175 -8.32 -30.66 -18.40
N PHE A 176 -8.87 -29.67 -19.11
CA PHE A 176 -8.80 -29.54 -20.57
C PHE A 176 -8.18 -28.18 -20.94
N ASP A 177 -7.60 -28.10 -22.12
CA ASP A 177 -7.06 -26.83 -22.62
C ASP A 177 -8.20 -25.87 -22.97
N ILE A 178 -8.18 -24.68 -22.39
CA ILE A 178 -9.13 -23.61 -22.70
C ILE A 178 -8.77 -23.06 -24.08
N SER A 179 -9.76 -23.06 -24.97
CA SER A 179 -9.57 -22.58 -26.34
C SER A 179 -9.34 -21.05 -26.39
N ASP A 180 -8.46 -20.60 -27.27
CA ASP A 180 -8.24 -19.17 -27.56
C ASP A 180 -9.51 -18.45 -28.07
N SER A 181 -10.53 -19.21 -28.47
CA SER A 181 -11.84 -18.65 -28.88
C SER A 181 -12.77 -18.33 -27.71
N VAL A 182 -12.41 -18.70 -26.48
CA VAL A 182 -13.18 -18.35 -25.27
C VAL A 182 -13.07 -16.85 -25.02
N GLY A 183 -14.21 -16.18 -24.85
CA GLY A 183 -14.23 -14.77 -24.52
C GLY A 183 -13.75 -14.52 -23.08
N VAL A 184 -12.79 -13.62 -22.90
CA VAL A 184 -12.22 -13.26 -21.59
C VAL A 184 -12.19 -11.76 -21.47
N TRP A 185 -12.73 -11.23 -20.36
CA TRP A 185 -12.74 -9.81 -20.02
C TRP A 185 -12.20 -9.62 -18.59
N GLY A 186 -11.35 -8.63 -18.42
CA GLY A 186 -10.84 -8.21 -17.12
C GLY A 186 -11.33 -6.82 -16.76
N TYR A 187 -11.81 -6.64 -15.54
CA TYR A 187 -12.32 -5.37 -15.03
C TYR A 187 -11.62 -4.99 -13.72
N GLY A 188 -11.59 -3.70 -13.38
CA GLY A 188 -11.14 -3.28 -12.08
C GLY A 188 -10.14 -2.15 -12.03
N ASN A 189 -9.93 -1.45 -13.14
CA ASN A 189 -9.02 -0.30 -13.22
C ASN A 189 -7.55 -0.63 -12.86
N TYR A 190 -7.16 -1.90 -13.02
CA TYR A 190 -5.85 -2.41 -12.62
C TYR A 190 -4.75 -2.27 -13.69
N GLY A 191 -5.09 -1.71 -14.86
CA GLY A 191 -4.18 -1.45 -15.97
C GLY A 191 -3.52 -2.69 -16.59
N GLY A 192 -3.91 -3.90 -16.19
CA GLY A 192 -3.27 -5.13 -16.57
C GLY A 192 -3.92 -5.84 -17.77
N THR A 193 -3.74 -7.15 -17.83
CA THR A 193 -4.19 -8.00 -18.93
C THR A 193 -5.01 -9.18 -18.40
N ALA A 194 -5.96 -9.66 -19.23
CA ALA A 194 -6.66 -10.92 -19.03
C ALA A 194 -6.88 -11.58 -20.40
N TYR A 195 -6.39 -12.81 -20.59
CA TYR A 195 -6.45 -13.51 -21.88
C TYR A 195 -6.23 -15.00 -21.71
N VAL A 196 -6.55 -15.79 -22.75
CA VAL A 196 -6.17 -17.20 -22.81
C VAL A 196 -4.72 -17.30 -23.28
N TYR A 197 -3.92 -18.11 -22.61
CA TYR A 197 -2.53 -18.38 -22.94
C TYR A 197 -2.21 -19.86 -22.69
N ASP A 198 -1.72 -20.56 -23.70
CA ASP A 198 -1.29 -21.96 -23.61
C ASP A 198 -2.29 -22.88 -22.90
N GLY A 199 -3.58 -22.75 -23.26
CA GLY A 199 -4.67 -23.57 -22.72
C GLY A 199 -5.17 -23.19 -21.32
N TYR A 200 -4.74 -22.06 -20.74
CA TYR A 200 -5.24 -21.52 -19.46
C TYR A 200 -5.54 -20.02 -19.57
N ILE A 201 -6.26 -19.47 -18.62
CA ILE A 201 -6.50 -18.04 -18.54
C ILE A 201 -5.46 -17.41 -17.64
N GLU A 202 -4.83 -16.36 -18.13
CA GLU A 202 -3.89 -15.53 -17.36
C GLU A 202 -4.48 -14.15 -17.15
N MET A 203 -4.40 -13.65 -15.91
CA MET A 203 -4.76 -12.30 -15.55
C MET A 203 -3.68 -11.71 -14.66
N GLN A 204 -3.18 -10.51 -14.98
CA GLN A 204 -2.12 -9.87 -14.19
C GLN A 204 -2.30 -8.36 -14.13
N SER A 205 -1.86 -7.77 -13.02
CA SER A 205 -1.82 -6.32 -12.85
C SER A 205 -0.63 -5.71 -13.60
N ASP A 206 -0.79 -4.46 -14.09
CA ASP A 206 0.32 -3.66 -14.60
C ASP A 206 1.05 -3.00 -13.43
N GLY A 207 1.89 -3.79 -12.73
CA GLY A 207 2.58 -3.35 -11.53
C GLY A 207 1.67 -3.26 -10.31
N ARG A 208 1.76 -2.15 -9.58
CA ARG A 208 1.07 -1.95 -8.32
C ARG A 208 -0.43 -1.76 -8.47
N LEU A 209 -1.20 -2.55 -7.72
CA LEU A 209 -2.64 -2.39 -7.55
C LEU A 209 -2.93 -1.48 -6.34
N ALA A 210 -3.62 -0.37 -6.55
CA ALA A 210 -4.01 0.55 -5.48
C ALA A 210 -5.16 -0.02 -4.63
N THR A 211 -5.45 0.60 -3.49
CA THR A 211 -6.49 0.09 -2.56
C THR A 211 -7.91 0.24 -3.07
N ASP A 212 -8.14 1.14 -4.02
CA ASP A 212 -9.42 1.38 -4.71
C ASP A 212 -9.54 0.63 -6.04
N GLU A 213 -8.51 -0.12 -6.43
CA GLU A 213 -8.50 -0.99 -7.61
C GLU A 213 -8.87 -2.43 -7.21
N TYR A 214 -9.41 -3.17 -8.16
CA TYR A 214 -9.82 -4.57 -7.99
C TYR A 214 -9.57 -5.36 -9.28
N MET A 215 -9.65 -6.68 -9.21
CA MET A 215 -9.49 -7.55 -10.37
C MET A 215 -10.69 -8.50 -10.46
N THR A 216 -11.59 -8.21 -11.38
CA THR A 216 -12.75 -9.04 -11.72
C THR A 216 -12.51 -9.68 -13.08
N ILE A 217 -12.78 -10.97 -13.18
CA ILE A 217 -12.74 -11.71 -14.43
C ILE A 217 -14.16 -12.10 -14.85
N LEU A 218 -14.46 -11.94 -16.13
CA LEU A 218 -15.65 -12.46 -16.79
C LEU A 218 -15.19 -13.35 -17.96
N VAL A 219 -15.68 -14.58 -18.00
CA VAL A 219 -15.33 -15.56 -19.04
C VAL A 219 -16.60 -16.20 -19.58
N GLN A 220 -16.69 -16.32 -20.89
CA GLN A 220 -17.78 -16.99 -21.57
C GLN A 220 -17.34 -18.34 -22.14
N PHE A 221 -17.92 -19.43 -21.63
CA PHE A 221 -17.73 -20.77 -22.17
C PHE A 221 -18.98 -21.22 -22.94
N PRO A 222 -18.85 -22.12 -23.93
CA PRO A 222 -20.01 -22.79 -24.53
C PRO A 222 -20.83 -23.54 -23.48
N SER A 223 -22.16 -23.64 -23.68
CA SER A 223 -23.02 -24.47 -22.83
C SER A 223 -22.53 -25.92 -22.80
N GLY A 224 -22.55 -26.54 -21.62
CA GLY A 224 -22.14 -27.93 -21.44
C GLY A 224 -20.63 -28.16 -21.36
N THR A 225 -19.82 -27.09 -21.24
CA THR A 225 -18.38 -27.21 -20.96
C THR A 225 -18.12 -27.81 -19.58
N PHE A 226 -18.93 -27.43 -18.60
CA PHE A 226 -18.89 -27.94 -17.22
C PHE A 226 -20.24 -28.58 -16.83
N ASN A 227 -20.21 -29.50 -15.88
CA ASN A 227 -21.44 -30.11 -15.30
C ASN A 227 -21.97 -29.29 -14.10
N THR A 228 -21.91 -27.96 -14.20
CA THR A 228 -22.31 -27.11 -13.09
C THR A 228 -23.81 -27.17 -12.79
N THR A 229 -24.13 -27.11 -11.50
CA THR A 229 -25.53 -27.03 -10.99
C THR A 229 -25.94 -25.60 -10.64
N ASN A 230 -25.07 -24.62 -10.83
CA ASN A 230 -25.32 -23.20 -10.52
C ASN A 230 -26.07 -22.51 -11.68
N LYS A 231 -27.36 -22.76 -11.77
CA LYS A 231 -28.21 -22.21 -12.84
C LYS A 231 -28.65 -20.78 -12.51
N ILE A 232 -28.46 -19.88 -13.46
CA ILE A 232 -28.85 -18.47 -13.40
C ILE A 232 -29.70 -18.15 -14.62
N ASN A 233 -30.87 -17.53 -14.40
CA ASN A 233 -31.85 -17.22 -15.46
C ASN A 233 -31.56 -15.85 -16.11
N HIS A 234 -30.36 -15.68 -16.64
CA HIS A 234 -29.91 -14.57 -17.47
C HIS A 234 -29.05 -15.11 -18.60
N ASP A 235 -28.91 -14.37 -19.70
CA ASP A 235 -27.96 -14.63 -20.75
C ASP A 235 -26.62 -13.98 -20.45
N PHE A 236 -25.60 -14.28 -21.25
CA PHE A 236 -24.26 -13.71 -21.07
C PHE A 236 -24.23 -12.20 -21.30
N ASN A 237 -25.02 -11.69 -22.25
CA ASN A 237 -25.08 -10.26 -22.55
C ASN A 237 -25.57 -9.43 -21.36
N TYR A 238 -26.44 -9.99 -20.51
CA TYR A 238 -26.84 -9.31 -19.27
C TYR A 238 -25.62 -8.98 -18.39
N TYR A 239 -24.72 -9.95 -18.19
CA TYR A 239 -23.52 -9.76 -17.37
C TYR A 239 -22.48 -8.89 -18.05
N LEU A 240 -22.28 -9.06 -19.35
CA LEU A 240 -21.38 -8.24 -20.14
C LEU A 240 -21.79 -6.76 -20.07
N ASN A 241 -23.05 -6.45 -20.35
CA ASN A 241 -23.58 -5.07 -20.28
C ASN A 241 -23.47 -4.49 -18.88
N MET A 242 -23.79 -5.27 -17.84
CA MET A 242 -23.65 -4.85 -16.45
C MET A 242 -22.21 -4.53 -16.08
N SER A 243 -21.25 -5.30 -16.57
CA SER A 243 -19.83 -5.10 -16.32
C SER A 243 -19.24 -3.93 -17.11
N GLU A 244 -19.83 -3.61 -18.27
CA GLU A 244 -19.40 -2.48 -19.11
C GLU A 244 -20.09 -1.17 -18.73
N GLU A 245 -21.17 -1.21 -17.95
CA GLU A 245 -21.88 -0.01 -17.49
C GLU A 245 -20.95 0.86 -16.63
N GLY A 246 -20.57 2.02 -17.16
CA GLY A 246 -19.62 2.94 -16.54
C GLY A 246 -18.13 2.53 -16.66
N ALA A 247 -17.83 1.44 -17.36
CA ALA A 247 -16.46 1.04 -17.60
C ALA A 247 -15.74 2.02 -18.55
N THR A 248 -14.51 2.37 -18.22
CA THR A 248 -13.61 3.10 -19.12
C THR A 248 -12.65 2.09 -19.72
N HIS A 249 -12.53 2.04 -21.06
CA HIS A 249 -11.54 1.20 -21.69
C HIS A 249 -10.13 1.66 -21.33
N TYR A 250 -9.35 0.77 -20.73
CA TYR A 250 -7.93 1.02 -20.46
C TYR A 250 -7.17 1.00 -21.78
N THR A 251 -6.80 2.16 -22.29
CA THR A 251 -5.79 2.27 -23.35
C THR A 251 -4.45 2.34 -22.65
N SER A 252 -3.55 1.39 -22.89
CA SER A 252 -2.18 1.42 -22.41
C SER A 252 -1.46 2.66 -22.97
N SER A 253 -1.73 3.81 -22.35
CA SER A 253 -0.84 4.95 -22.45
C SER A 253 0.37 4.58 -21.61
N SER A 254 1.54 4.51 -22.25
CA SER A 254 2.82 4.40 -21.55
C SER A 254 2.77 5.33 -20.34
N SER A 255 2.69 4.75 -19.15
CA SER A 255 2.70 5.50 -17.92
C SER A 255 4.00 6.28 -17.87
N THR A 256 3.91 7.55 -18.17
CA THR A 256 4.95 8.49 -17.80
C THR A 256 4.97 8.43 -16.28
N TYR A 257 5.93 7.69 -15.74
CA TYR A 257 6.20 7.69 -14.30
C TYR A 257 6.22 9.14 -13.87
N SER A 258 5.24 9.53 -13.07
CA SER A 258 5.22 10.85 -12.45
C SER A 258 6.45 10.95 -11.57
N THR A 259 7.41 11.75 -11.99
CA THR A 259 8.66 12.07 -11.29
C THR A 259 8.46 12.83 -9.98
N SER A 260 7.26 12.78 -9.40
CA SER A 260 6.93 13.48 -8.15
C SER A 260 7.70 12.93 -6.95
N SER A 261 8.03 11.62 -6.91
CA SER A 261 8.81 11.05 -5.81
C SER A 261 10.30 11.42 -5.88
N THR A 262 10.85 11.59 -7.09
CA THR A 262 12.23 12.04 -7.28
C THR A 262 12.40 13.54 -7.00
N LEU A 263 11.37 14.35 -7.23
CA LEU A 263 11.40 15.76 -6.86
C LEU A 263 11.33 15.97 -5.34
N LEU A 264 10.59 15.14 -4.60
CA LEU A 264 10.55 15.22 -3.15
C LEU A 264 11.88 14.80 -2.52
N SER A 265 12.54 13.76 -3.04
CA SER A 265 13.86 13.32 -2.57
C SER A 265 14.95 14.32 -2.95
N ALA A 266 14.90 14.93 -4.14
CA ALA A 266 15.80 15.99 -4.56
C ALA A 266 15.60 17.27 -3.75
N ALA A 267 14.36 17.66 -3.44
CA ALA A 267 14.06 18.79 -2.57
C ALA A 267 14.59 18.59 -1.14
N SER A 268 14.46 17.38 -0.59
CA SER A 268 15.02 17.02 0.71
C SER A 268 16.56 17.12 0.73
N SER A 269 17.22 16.64 -0.31
CA SER A 269 18.70 16.69 -0.42
C SER A 269 19.21 18.15 -0.58
N ILE A 270 18.50 18.99 -1.33
CA ILE A 270 18.80 20.41 -1.51
C ILE A 270 18.60 21.17 -0.19
N PHE A 271 17.57 20.86 0.57
CA PHE A 271 17.32 21.48 1.87
C PHE A 271 18.43 21.14 2.89
N CYS A 272 18.95 19.92 2.88
CA CYS A 272 20.05 19.49 3.74
C CYS A 272 21.38 20.22 3.44
N ILE A 273 21.58 20.71 2.21
CA ILE A 273 22.78 21.44 1.81
C ILE A 273 22.61 22.95 2.01
N ILE A 274 21.47 23.50 1.63
CA ILE A 274 21.23 24.97 1.69
C ILE A 274 21.03 25.44 3.13
N PHE A 275 20.36 24.68 3.98
CA PHE A 275 20.04 25.08 5.35
C PHE A 275 21.29 25.33 6.22
N PRO A 276 22.34 24.47 6.25
CA PRO A 276 23.58 24.77 6.99
C PRO A 276 24.35 25.98 6.41
N ILE A 277 24.33 26.18 5.09
CA ILE A 277 24.96 27.35 4.45
C ILE A 277 24.25 28.64 4.87
N LEU A 278 22.92 28.62 4.94
CA LEU A 278 22.13 29.76 5.41
C LEU A 278 22.41 30.09 6.88
N ILE A 279 22.54 29.07 7.73
CA ILE A 279 22.90 29.24 9.16
C ILE A 279 24.29 29.87 9.29
N ILE A 280 25.27 29.39 8.51
CA ILE A 280 26.62 29.96 8.51
C ILE A 280 26.62 31.43 8.05
N ALA A 281 25.85 31.76 7.01
CA ALA A 281 25.70 33.12 6.52
C ALA A 281 25.02 34.05 7.54
N ILE A 282 24.01 33.58 8.25
CA ILE A 282 23.35 34.34 9.33
C ILE A 282 24.32 34.52 10.52
N ALA A 283 25.02 33.46 10.93
CA ALA A 283 26.00 33.53 12.02
C ALA A 283 27.15 34.49 11.73
N SER A 284 27.63 34.57 10.47
CA SER A 284 28.65 35.47 10.06
C SER A 284 28.16 36.95 10.07
N LYS A 285 26.91 37.20 9.66
CA LYS A 285 26.32 38.56 9.74
C LYS A 285 26.07 39.01 11.18
N VAL A 286 25.62 38.11 12.05
CA VAL A 286 25.44 38.40 13.49
C VAL A 286 26.79 38.68 14.15
N SER A 287 27.86 37.98 13.78
CA SER A 287 29.22 38.20 14.27
C SER A 287 29.73 39.59 13.82
N THR A 288 29.51 40.01 12.56
CA THR A 288 29.90 41.33 12.04
C THR A 288 29.11 42.45 12.70
N LEU A 289 27.84 42.24 12.99
CA LEU A 289 27.01 43.20 13.75
C LEU A 289 27.52 43.38 15.19
N LYS A 290 27.92 42.31 15.87
CA LYS A 290 28.52 42.37 17.22
C LYS A 290 29.86 43.07 17.24
N THR A 291 30.70 42.86 16.23
CA THR A 291 32.02 43.59 16.13
C THR A 291 31.82 45.05 15.85
N ASN A 292 30.84 45.44 15.06
CA ASN A 292 30.54 46.86 14.79
C ASN A 292 29.92 47.57 16.03
N LEU A 293 29.11 46.89 16.81
CA LEU A 293 28.56 47.40 18.05
C LEU A 293 29.60 47.47 19.18
N ALA A 294 30.58 46.54 19.25
CA ALA A 294 31.65 46.54 20.21
C ALA A 294 32.75 47.59 19.93
N GLY A 295 32.81 48.11 18.68
CA GLY A 295 33.75 49.17 18.27
C GLY A 295 33.25 50.60 18.50
N ALA A 296 31.96 50.77 18.80
CA ALA A 296 31.40 52.10 19.14
C ALA A 296 31.79 52.44 20.58
N LYS A 297 32.86 53.24 20.76
CA LYS A 297 33.18 53.84 22.05
C LYS A 297 32.05 54.79 22.43
N LEU A 298 31.29 54.42 23.45
CA LEU A 298 30.34 55.35 24.07
C LEU A 298 31.09 56.61 24.50
N PRO A 299 30.60 57.82 24.18
CA PRO A 299 31.19 59.08 24.70
C PRO A 299 31.22 59.04 26.20
N LYS A 300 32.34 59.47 26.81
CA LYS A 300 32.59 59.41 28.27
C LYS A 300 31.73 60.33 29.09
N ASP A 301 31.09 61.33 28.46
CA ASP A 301 30.15 62.25 29.04
C ASP A 301 28.84 62.22 28.27
N ILE A 302 27.85 61.45 28.72
CA ILE A 302 26.49 61.50 28.24
C ILE A 302 25.76 62.57 29.09
N PRO A 303 25.39 63.75 28.53
CA PRO A 303 24.59 64.69 29.26
C PRO A 303 23.25 64.03 29.64
N TYR A 304 22.82 64.24 30.85
CA TYR A 304 21.49 63.81 31.32
C TYR A 304 20.41 64.46 30.41
N PHE A 305 19.86 63.71 29.52
CA PHE A 305 18.68 64.13 28.77
C PHE A 305 17.43 63.93 29.64
N ARG A 306 16.76 65.03 29.92
CA ARG A 306 15.55 65.05 30.70
C ARG A 306 14.31 64.72 29.87
N ASP A 307 14.44 64.70 28.56
CA ASP A 307 13.37 64.49 27.59
C ASP A 307 13.64 63.21 26.76
N ILE A 308 12.60 62.41 26.52
CA ILE A 308 12.67 61.23 25.68
C ILE A 308 12.91 61.68 24.25
N PRO A 309 13.99 61.15 23.59
CA PRO A 309 14.40 61.68 22.27
C PRO A 309 13.49 61.34 21.08
N CYS A 310 12.36 60.68 21.33
CA CYS A 310 11.38 60.37 20.29
C CYS A 310 9.97 60.72 20.75
N ASP A 311 9.26 61.47 19.91
CA ASP A 311 7.85 61.80 20.12
C ASP A 311 7.00 60.51 20.13
N LYS A 312 6.57 60.09 21.29
CA LYS A 312 5.46 59.17 21.54
C LYS A 312 5.65 57.67 21.18
N ASP A 313 6.80 57.20 20.74
CA ASP A 313 7.02 55.80 20.45
C ASP A 313 8.14 55.20 21.30
N LEU A 314 7.79 54.59 22.44
CA LEU A 314 8.69 53.92 23.39
C LEU A 314 9.55 52.82 22.75
N PHE A 315 9.08 52.17 21.69
CA PHE A 315 9.83 51.16 20.97
C PHE A 315 10.94 51.76 20.06
N ARG A 316 10.74 53.00 19.56
CA ARG A 316 11.72 53.69 18.71
C ARG A 316 12.88 54.24 19.53
N ALA A 317 12.63 54.63 20.79
CA ALA A 317 13.65 55.08 21.74
C ALA A 317 14.60 53.92 22.21
N TYR A 318 14.18 52.68 22.07
CA TYR A 318 14.99 51.52 22.48
C TYR A 318 16.04 51.09 21.41
N TYR A 319 15.94 51.61 20.17
CA TYR A 319 16.82 51.28 19.03
C TYR A 319 17.71 52.43 18.54
N ILE A 320 17.68 53.60 19.19
CA ILE A 320 18.61 54.73 18.97
C ILE A 320 19.69 54.68 20.04
#